data_718fa012341a49c67facf6e55ea8fc27
#
_entry.id   718fa012341a49c67facf6e55ea8fc27
#
_cell.length_a   1.000
_cell.length_b   1.000
_cell.length_c   1.000
_cell.angle_alpha   90.00
_cell.angle_beta   90.00
_cell.angle_gamma   90.00
#
_symmetry.space_group_name_H-M   'P 1'
#
loop_
_entity.id
_entity.type
_entity.pdbx_description
1 polymer ?
#
loop_
_entity_poly.entity_id
_entity_poly.type
_entity_poly.pdbx_seq_one_letter_code
_entity_poly.pdbx_strand_id
1 'polypeptide(L)'
;MSFKLKKEISIVVLAAVAIIVAMVFVFRDKVEYQTITKTKPVHYNGEQFAGSQSCIPCHQNIYKTHINTPHFNTSAIASEETLKGPFNDSSHEVELIDGVARMIHEGDAYYQTISSKTSDELIDKSRLDIVVGSGVKGQSYLTFNEDFLTQLQVSYFTLTDDFINSPGYPNYRFTRSVTDNCIKCHVTFAKNGDFKGNTNIYERESFIYGIDCERCHGPLQKHVDFRTGNLQQMKEDVVIKIDTLARQLKMDICVQCHSGLRAIQIKDNPFSFVTGEKLDDYAKNYNFGRPETQLDVHGNQYGLLKSSECFKNSSTMSCTTCHDPHQNQRGETDYFNAKCVECHALPKDLHKSPNLNSSNLNNCISCHMPLFPSQTMKVQLGKDTQETSVNIRTHLIGIYVDGMLQKRKN
;
A
#
# COMPACT_ATOMS: atom_id res chain seq x y z
N MET A 1 -12.08 69.87 -27.55
CA MET A 1 -12.76 68.54 -27.87
C MET A 1 -14.08 68.55 -27.15
N SER A 2 -15.21 68.61 -27.89
CA SER A 2 -16.57 68.86 -27.38
C SER A 2 -17.01 67.77 -26.38
N PHE A 3 -17.70 68.22 -25.31
CA PHE A 3 -18.28 67.36 -24.26
C PHE A 3 -19.17 66.20 -24.83
N LYS A 4 -19.77 66.44 -25.99
CA LYS A 4 -20.55 65.47 -26.76
C LYS A 4 -19.72 64.29 -27.26
N LEU A 5 -18.49 64.53 -27.76
CA LEU A 5 -17.60 63.53 -28.30
C LEU A 5 -17.05 62.57 -27.19
N LYS A 6 -16.80 63.09 -25.98
CA LYS A 6 -16.38 62.30 -24.82
C LYS A 6 -17.49 61.34 -24.35
N LYS A 7 -18.75 61.78 -24.40
CA LYS A 7 -19.89 60.99 -23.99
C LYS A 7 -20.16 59.85 -24.97
N GLU A 8 -19.99 60.06 -26.27
CA GLU A 8 -20.14 59.03 -27.31
C GLU A 8 -19.02 57.98 -27.23
N ILE A 9 -17.78 58.42 -27.00
CA ILE A 9 -16.65 57.50 -26.79
C ILE A 9 -16.86 56.61 -25.53
N SER A 10 -17.37 57.21 -24.43
CA SER A 10 -17.66 56.45 -23.21
C SER A 10 -18.75 55.40 -23.41
N ILE A 11 -19.76 55.70 -24.19
CA ILE A 11 -20.86 54.73 -24.50
C ILE A 11 -20.34 53.57 -25.36
N VAL A 12 -19.51 53.86 -26.37
CA VAL A 12 -18.91 52.84 -27.22
C VAL A 12 -17.97 51.94 -26.43
N VAL A 13 -17.16 52.47 -25.53
CA VAL A 13 -16.26 51.69 -24.64
C VAL A 13 -17.06 50.81 -23.69
N LEU A 14 -18.14 51.35 -23.07
CA LEU A 14 -19.02 50.55 -22.20
C LEU A 14 -19.74 49.44 -22.96
N ALA A 15 -20.19 49.68 -24.19
CA ALA A 15 -20.78 48.64 -25.03
C ALA A 15 -19.77 47.57 -25.43
N ALA A 16 -18.53 47.93 -25.76
CA ALA A 16 -17.46 47.00 -26.08
C ALA A 16 -17.09 46.12 -24.88
N VAL A 17 -16.99 46.74 -23.67
CA VAL A 17 -16.75 46.00 -22.42
C VAL A 17 -17.90 45.04 -22.11
N ALA A 18 -19.17 45.48 -22.30
CA ALA A 18 -20.32 44.58 -22.09
C ALA A 18 -20.36 43.43 -23.09
N ILE A 19 -19.97 43.64 -24.34
CA ILE A 19 -19.84 42.57 -25.35
C ILE A 19 -18.71 41.62 -25.00
N ILE A 20 -17.56 42.09 -24.53
CA ILE A 20 -16.45 41.23 -24.10
C ILE A 20 -16.86 40.43 -22.89
N VAL A 21 -17.53 41.00 -21.90
CA VAL A 21 -18.03 40.27 -20.72
C VAL A 21 -19.09 39.26 -21.13
N ALA A 22 -20.00 39.59 -22.03
CA ALA A 22 -20.98 38.64 -22.56
C ALA A 22 -20.32 37.49 -23.36
N MET A 23 -19.29 37.80 -24.17
CA MET A 23 -18.50 36.75 -24.84
C MET A 23 -17.76 35.89 -23.85
N VAL A 24 -17.13 36.41 -22.82
CA VAL A 24 -16.46 35.64 -21.77
C VAL A 24 -17.47 34.71 -21.06
N PHE A 25 -18.69 35.18 -20.76
CA PHE A 25 -19.74 34.33 -20.19
C PHE A 25 -20.22 33.27 -21.18
N VAL A 26 -20.45 33.61 -22.44
CA VAL A 26 -20.88 32.60 -23.48
C VAL A 26 -19.77 31.61 -23.82
N PHE A 27 -18.50 32.02 -23.77
CA PHE A 27 -17.38 31.09 -23.97
C PHE A 27 -17.04 30.31 -22.69
N ARG A 28 -17.37 30.81 -21.51
CA ARG A 28 -17.20 30.10 -20.24
C ARG A 28 -18.18 28.92 -20.12
N ASP A 29 -19.39 29.03 -20.67
CA ASP A 29 -20.36 27.95 -20.71
C ASP A 29 -20.12 26.96 -21.88
N LYS A 30 -19.19 27.27 -22.81
CA LYS A 30 -18.76 26.38 -23.90
C LYS A 30 -17.39 25.74 -23.74
N VAL A 31 -16.69 25.99 -22.65
CA VAL A 31 -15.74 25.00 -22.13
C VAL A 31 -16.62 23.92 -21.51
N GLU A 32 -17.24 23.10 -22.37
CA GLU A 32 -17.62 21.77 -22.04
C GLU A 32 -16.35 21.16 -21.39
N TYR A 33 -16.33 21.11 -20.06
CA TYR A 33 -15.54 20.13 -19.38
C TYR A 33 -16.03 18.81 -20.01
N GLN A 34 -15.35 18.35 -21.04
CA GLN A 34 -15.30 16.94 -21.29
C GLN A 34 -14.85 16.39 -19.95
N THR A 35 -15.80 16.00 -19.13
CA THR A 35 -15.63 14.97 -18.13
C THR A 35 -15.08 13.84 -18.98
N ILE A 36 -13.75 13.75 -19.05
CA ILE A 36 -13.08 12.53 -19.47
C ILE A 36 -13.65 11.54 -18.49
N THR A 37 -14.66 10.81 -18.94
CA THR A 37 -15.19 9.67 -18.19
C THR A 37 -13.99 8.75 -18.12
N LYS A 38 -13.29 8.85 -16.98
CA LYS A 38 -12.11 8.06 -16.71
C LYS A 38 -12.57 6.61 -16.88
N THR A 39 -12.16 5.97 -17.97
CA THR A 39 -12.58 4.60 -18.26
C THR A 39 -12.06 3.75 -17.12
N LYS A 40 -12.98 3.11 -16.39
CA LYS A 40 -12.62 2.25 -15.27
C LYS A 40 -11.67 1.17 -15.77
N PRO A 41 -10.60 0.86 -15.05
CA PRO A 41 -9.66 -0.18 -15.46
C PRO A 41 -10.37 -1.53 -15.64
N VAL A 42 -9.80 -2.36 -16.50
CA VAL A 42 -10.27 -3.72 -16.76
C VAL A 42 -9.20 -4.70 -16.29
N HIS A 43 -9.59 -5.64 -15.46
CA HIS A 43 -8.72 -6.69 -14.95
C HIS A 43 -8.33 -7.66 -16.08
N TYR A 44 -7.25 -8.41 -15.92
CA TYR A 44 -6.75 -9.36 -16.93
C TYR A 44 -7.72 -10.51 -17.26
N ASN A 45 -8.72 -10.78 -16.42
CA ASN A 45 -9.82 -11.71 -16.73
C ASN A 45 -10.95 -11.10 -17.58
N GLY A 46 -10.82 -9.83 -17.98
CA GLY A 46 -11.80 -9.11 -18.78
C GLY A 46 -12.91 -8.43 -17.99
N GLU A 47 -12.91 -8.51 -16.66
CA GLU A 47 -13.90 -7.86 -15.82
C GLU A 47 -13.48 -6.44 -15.42
N GLN A 48 -14.45 -5.54 -15.37
CA GLN A 48 -14.22 -4.13 -15.05
C GLN A 48 -14.28 -3.90 -13.55
N PHE A 49 -13.35 -3.07 -13.05
CA PHE A 49 -13.39 -2.57 -11.68
C PHE A 49 -14.52 -1.56 -11.48
N ALA A 50 -15.21 -1.67 -10.35
CA ALA A 50 -16.26 -0.72 -9.98
C ALA A 50 -15.72 0.55 -9.33
N GLY A 51 -14.60 0.40 -8.59
CA GLY A 51 -14.05 1.41 -7.69
C GLY A 51 -14.81 1.47 -6.36
N SER A 52 -14.08 1.64 -5.27
CA SER A 52 -14.63 1.57 -3.90
C SER A 52 -15.72 2.58 -3.58
N GLN A 53 -15.76 3.71 -4.28
CA GLN A 53 -16.84 4.69 -4.15
C GLN A 53 -18.21 4.09 -4.50
N SER A 54 -18.26 3.12 -5.42
CA SER A 54 -19.47 2.42 -5.81
C SER A 54 -19.99 1.48 -4.70
N CYS A 55 -19.16 1.13 -3.73
CA CYS A 55 -19.52 0.25 -2.60
C CYS A 55 -20.23 1.01 -1.46
N ILE A 56 -20.02 2.33 -1.35
CA ILE A 56 -20.48 3.17 -0.22
C ILE A 56 -21.99 3.07 0.02
N PRO A 57 -22.87 3.15 -1.01
CA PRO A 57 -24.30 3.17 -0.77
C PRO A 57 -24.84 1.96 0.00
N CYS A 58 -24.20 0.79 -0.16
CA CYS A 58 -24.62 -0.45 0.46
C CYS A 58 -23.69 -0.90 1.61
N HIS A 59 -22.39 -0.56 1.55
CA HIS A 59 -21.37 -1.03 2.50
C HIS A 59 -20.70 0.11 3.29
N GLN A 60 -21.46 1.17 3.62
CA GLN A 60 -20.95 2.41 4.22
C GLN A 60 -20.12 2.17 5.49
N ASN A 61 -20.55 1.27 6.38
CA ASN A 61 -19.84 1.03 7.64
C ASN A 61 -18.49 0.35 7.41
N ILE A 62 -18.44 -0.63 6.50
CA ILE A 62 -17.20 -1.32 6.11
C ILE A 62 -16.26 -0.33 5.44
N TYR A 63 -16.77 0.50 4.52
CA TYR A 63 -15.98 1.52 3.86
C TYR A 63 -15.32 2.49 4.87
N LYS A 64 -16.10 3.03 5.81
CA LYS A 64 -15.62 3.98 6.83
C LYS A 64 -14.49 3.41 7.70
N THR A 65 -14.52 2.12 8.01
CA THR A 65 -13.44 1.50 8.79
C THR A 65 -12.25 1.16 7.91
N HIS A 66 -12.48 0.66 6.69
CA HIS A 66 -11.45 0.22 5.78
C HIS A 66 -10.52 1.36 5.31
N ILE A 67 -11.06 2.55 5.02
CA ILE A 67 -10.24 3.71 4.60
C ILE A 67 -9.20 4.16 5.65
N ASN A 68 -9.36 3.73 6.90
CA ASN A 68 -8.40 4.00 7.98
C ASN A 68 -7.38 2.87 8.17
N THR A 69 -7.41 1.83 7.35
CA THR A 69 -6.47 0.70 7.44
C THR A 69 -5.14 1.03 6.76
N PRO A 70 -4.03 0.41 7.20
CA PRO A 70 -2.77 0.45 6.46
C PRO A 70 -2.88 -0.15 5.05
N HIS A 71 -3.81 -1.06 4.80
CA HIS A 71 -4.08 -1.62 3.48
C HIS A 71 -4.56 -0.54 2.51
N PHE A 72 -5.64 0.15 2.85
CA PHE A 72 -6.16 1.23 2.00
C PHE A 72 -5.13 2.34 1.77
N ASN A 73 -4.37 2.68 2.80
CA ASN A 73 -3.39 3.77 2.77
C ASN A 73 -1.99 3.32 2.34
N THR A 74 -1.83 2.11 1.77
CA THR A 74 -0.50 1.60 1.39
C THR A 74 0.07 2.25 0.14
N SER A 75 -0.74 2.93 -0.66
CA SER A 75 -0.30 3.88 -1.70
C SER A 75 -1.38 4.91 -2.03
N ALA A 76 -0.96 6.06 -2.52
CA ALA A 76 -1.84 7.14 -2.96
C ALA A 76 -1.11 8.05 -3.95
N ILE A 77 -1.84 8.95 -4.60
CA ILE A 77 -1.25 10.12 -5.27
C ILE A 77 -0.58 10.98 -4.21
N ALA A 78 0.61 11.49 -4.49
CA ALA A 78 1.34 12.37 -3.58
C ALA A 78 0.60 13.70 -3.43
N SER A 79 0.20 14.02 -2.21
CA SER A 79 -0.48 15.27 -1.82
C SER A 79 -0.18 15.60 -0.37
N GLU A 80 -0.59 16.79 0.08
CA GLU A 80 -0.43 17.23 1.47
C GLU A 80 -1.07 16.23 2.46
N GLU A 81 -2.22 15.64 2.12
CA GLU A 81 -2.93 14.70 2.98
C GLU A 81 -2.27 13.32 3.04
N THR A 82 -1.53 12.93 2.00
CA THR A 82 -0.99 11.58 1.86
C THR A 82 0.48 11.48 2.23
N LEU A 83 1.23 12.56 2.09
CA LEU A 83 2.66 12.63 2.38
C LEU A 83 2.93 12.85 3.87
N LYS A 84 3.98 12.22 4.36
CA LYS A 84 4.53 12.41 5.71
C LYS A 84 6.00 12.79 5.62
N GLY A 85 6.44 13.57 6.61
CA GLY A 85 7.81 14.02 6.72
C GLY A 85 7.95 15.54 6.65
N PRO A 86 9.13 16.06 7.00
CA PRO A 86 9.39 17.49 7.17
C PRO A 86 9.74 18.18 5.84
N PHE A 87 8.84 18.21 4.86
CA PHE A 87 9.06 18.80 3.54
C PHE A 87 9.35 20.31 3.55
N ASN A 88 8.98 21.01 4.61
CA ASN A 88 9.17 22.45 4.74
C ASN A 88 10.44 22.82 5.51
N ASP A 89 11.22 21.84 5.93
CA ASP A 89 12.47 22.05 6.67
C ASP A 89 13.67 21.58 5.85
N SER A 90 14.43 22.56 5.34
CA SER A 90 15.64 22.31 4.54
C SER A 90 16.81 21.73 5.34
N SER A 91 16.70 21.61 6.67
CA SER A 91 17.72 20.99 7.50
C SER A 91 17.74 19.46 7.39
N HIS A 92 16.68 18.85 6.86
CA HIS A 92 16.56 17.42 6.66
C HIS A 92 17.13 17.00 5.29
N GLU A 93 18.40 16.64 5.31
CA GLU A 93 19.17 16.25 4.12
C GLU A 93 19.63 14.81 4.19
N VAL A 94 19.60 14.12 3.05
CA VAL A 94 20.21 12.81 2.89
C VAL A 94 21.52 12.95 2.12
N GLU A 95 22.62 12.75 2.84
CA GLU A 95 23.96 12.81 2.24
C GLU A 95 24.22 11.55 1.39
N LEU A 96 24.58 11.75 0.14
CA LEU A 96 25.07 10.70 -0.77
C LEU A 96 26.55 10.92 -1.03
N ILE A 97 27.26 9.93 -1.56
CA ILE A 97 28.68 10.08 -1.93
C ILE A 97 28.85 11.18 -2.96
N ASP A 98 27.94 11.26 -3.92
CA ASP A 98 27.99 12.11 -5.10
C ASP A 98 26.98 13.27 -5.11
N GLY A 99 26.37 13.59 -3.96
CA GLY A 99 25.41 14.69 -3.86
C GLY A 99 24.75 14.80 -2.51
N VAL A 100 23.80 15.73 -2.41
CA VAL A 100 22.91 15.90 -1.25
C VAL A 100 21.48 15.88 -1.77
N ALA A 101 20.67 14.96 -1.25
CA ALA A 101 19.27 14.87 -1.59
C ALA A 101 18.42 15.61 -0.55
N ARG A 102 17.45 16.40 -1.03
CA ARG A 102 16.49 17.17 -0.22
C ARG A 102 15.08 16.91 -0.72
N MET A 103 14.13 16.90 0.22
CA MET A 103 12.72 16.83 -0.08
C MET A 103 12.09 18.20 0.10
N ILE A 104 11.47 18.74 -0.94
CA ILE A 104 10.94 20.11 -0.95
C ILE A 104 9.47 20.16 -1.37
N HIS A 105 8.77 21.14 -0.85
CA HIS A 105 7.44 21.50 -1.29
C HIS A 105 7.52 22.83 -2.10
N GLU A 106 7.01 22.84 -3.33
CA GLU A 106 7.05 24.00 -4.20
C GLU A 106 5.74 24.14 -4.97
N GLY A 107 5.01 25.20 -4.70
CA GLY A 107 3.66 25.39 -5.24
C GLY A 107 2.71 24.30 -4.75
N ASP A 108 2.05 23.60 -5.66
CA ASP A 108 1.11 22.52 -5.35
C ASP A 108 1.76 21.12 -5.46
N ALA A 109 3.09 21.05 -5.54
CA ALA A 109 3.79 19.79 -5.78
C ALA A 109 4.99 19.58 -4.86
N TYR A 110 5.35 18.33 -4.70
CA TYR A 110 6.46 17.89 -3.87
C TYR A 110 7.55 17.29 -4.76
N TYR A 111 8.80 17.56 -4.41
CA TYR A 111 9.95 17.14 -5.21
C TYR A 111 11.06 16.57 -4.35
N GLN A 112 11.79 15.63 -4.91
CA GLN A 112 13.14 15.31 -4.50
C GLN A 112 14.10 16.11 -5.36
N THR A 113 15.04 16.81 -4.75
CA THR A 113 16.16 17.45 -5.44
C THR A 113 17.46 16.77 -5.04
N ILE A 114 18.42 16.73 -5.96
CA ILE A 114 19.78 16.31 -5.67
C ILE A 114 20.73 17.41 -6.17
N SER A 115 21.55 17.94 -5.26
CA SER A 115 22.56 18.98 -5.57
C SER A 115 23.97 18.44 -5.38
N SER A 116 24.93 19.09 -6.05
CA SER A 116 26.36 18.83 -5.88
C SER A 116 26.81 19.20 -4.45
N LYS A 117 27.66 18.39 -3.83
CA LYS A 117 28.26 18.70 -2.52
C LYS A 117 29.23 19.90 -2.55
N THR A 118 29.82 20.17 -3.71
CA THR A 118 30.91 21.14 -3.82
C THR A 118 30.46 22.48 -4.37
N SER A 119 29.45 22.51 -5.21
CA SER A 119 28.97 23.73 -5.88
C SER A 119 27.53 24.10 -5.54
N ASP A 120 26.83 23.24 -4.81
CA ASP A 120 25.37 23.33 -4.55
C ASP A 120 24.51 23.43 -5.82
N GLU A 121 25.12 23.13 -6.97
CA GLU A 121 24.43 23.11 -8.26
C GLU A 121 23.39 22.00 -8.29
N LEU A 122 22.20 22.31 -8.76
CA LEU A 122 21.12 21.34 -8.92
C LEU A 122 21.46 20.34 -10.02
N ILE A 123 21.52 19.06 -9.64
CA ILE A 123 21.82 17.94 -10.55
C ILE A 123 20.53 17.26 -11.03
N ASP A 124 19.56 17.07 -10.13
CA ASP A 124 18.28 16.41 -10.42
C ASP A 124 17.13 17.05 -9.64
N LYS A 125 15.96 17.10 -10.26
CA LYS A 125 14.70 17.49 -9.62
C LYS A 125 13.60 16.58 -10.13
N SER A 126 13.13 15.69 -9.27
CA SER A 126 12.11 14.70 -9.59
C SER A 126 10.85 14.94 -8.76
N ARG A 127 9.69 15.00 -9.43
CA ARG A 127 8.40 15.16 -8.77
C ARG A 127 8.01 13.89 -8.02
N LEU A 128 7.36 14.02 -6.87
CA LEU A 128 6.68 12.92 -6.21
C LEU A 128 5.30 12.76 -6.84
N ASP A 129 5.07 11.64 -7.53
CA ASP A 129 3.76 11.36 -8.15
C ASP A 129 2.95 10.39 -7.30
N ILE A 130 3.60 9.36 -6.75
CA ILE A 130 2.97 8.33 -5.93
C ILE A 130 3.73 8.18 -4.62
N VAL A 131 2.98 8.12 -3.52
CA VAL A 131 3.50 7.68 -2.23
C VAL A 131 3.19 6.20 -2.03
N VAL A 132 4.17 5.43 -1.56
CA VAL A 132 4.06 4.01 -1.21
C VAL A 132 4.40 3.80 0.25
N GLY A 133 3.49 3.18 0.97
CA GLY A 133 3.57 2.99 2.42
C GLY A 133 2.56 3.86 3.17
N SER A 134 1.84 3.26 4.11
CA SER A 134 0.84 3.95 4.95
C SER A 134 1.42 4.94 5.97
N GLY A 135 2.74 5.07 6.02
CA GLY A 135 3.44 5.85 7.03
C GLY A 135 3.52 5.20 8.40
N VAL A 136 3.11 3.95 8.55
CA VAL A 136 3.23 3.21 9.81
C VAL A 136 4.70 2.89 10.17
N LYS A 137 5.48 2.56 9.17
CA LYS A 137 6.95 2.35 9.29
C LYS A 137 7.71 3.42 8.52
N GLY A 138 7.16 3.86 7.41
CA GLY A 138 7.73 4.87 6.55
C GLY A 138 6.95 5.01 5.26
N GLN A 139 7.46 5.85 4.38
CA GLN A 139 6.95 6.06 3.03
C GLN A 139 8.11 6.14 2.05
N SER A 140 7.96 5.46 0.92
CA SER A 140 8.82 5.65 -0.26
C SER A 140 8.06 6.40 -1.33
N TYR A 141 8.77 7.08 -2.20
CA TYR A 141 8.18 7.95 -3.21
C TYR A 141 8.54 7.47 -4.60
N LEU A 142 7.56 7.52 -5.50
CA LEU A 142 7.75 7.15 -6.89
C LEU A 142 7.47 8.35 -7.78
N THR A 143 8.20 8.39 -8.90
CA THR A 143 8.02 9.40 -9.94
C THR A 143 7.77 8.74 -11.28
N PHE A 144 6.96 9.39 -12.11
CA PHE A 144 6.83 9.07 -13.51
C PHE A 144 7.72 9.98 -14.36
N ASN A 145 8.56 9.37 -15.14
CA ASN A 145 9.22 10.04 -16.29
C ASN A 145 8.55 9.49 -17.55
N GLU A 146 7.73 10.30 -18.20
CA GLU A 146 6.77 9.82 -19.20
C GLU A 146 5.92 8.69 -18.57
N ASP A 147 5.91 7.48 -19.14
CA ASP A 147 5.20 6.32 -18.61
C ASP A 147 6.09 5.39 -17.77
N PHE A 148 7.37 5.75 -17.58
CA PHE A 148 8.31 4.97 -16.79
C PHE A 148 8.18 5.30 -15.31
N LEU A 149 7.83 4.30 -14.50
CA LEU A 149 7.72 4.44 -13.05
C LEU A 149 9.04 4.06 -12.38
N THR A 150 9.57 4.97 -11.57
CA THR A 150 10.81 4.77 -10.82
C THR A 150 10.65 5.16 -9.37
N GLN A 151 11.40 4.50 -8.49
CA GLN A 151 11.48 4.86 -7.08
C GLN A 151 12.56 5.91 -6.87
N LEU A 152 12.25 6.91 -6.04
CA LEU A 152 13.18 7.97 -5.65
C LEU A 152 14.18 7.50 -4.58
N GLN A 153 15.29 8.24 -4.50
CA GLN A 153 16.41 7.95 -3.59
C GLN A 153 16.03 8.06 -2.12
N VAL A 154 15.14 8.97 -1.78
CA VAL A 154 14.78 9.31 -0.40
C VAL A 154 13.46 8.65 -0.01
N SER A 155 13.40 8.18 1.24
CA SER A 155 12.20 7.69 1.91
C SER A 155 12.03 8.39 3.26
N TYR A 156 10.79 8.54 3.71
CA TYR A 156 10.48 8.94 5.08
C TYR A 156 10.47 7.72 6.00
N PHE A 157 11.07 7.83 7.19
CA PHE A 157 11.08 6.77 8.18
C PHE A 157 10.45 7.23 9.49
N THR A 158 9.34 6.62 9.86
CA THR A 158 8.48 7.07 10.96
C THR A 158 9.15 7.01 12.33
N LEU A 159 10.08 6.07 12.55
CA LEU A 159 10.73 5.91 13.85
C LEU A 159 11.65 7.10 14.20
N THR A 160 12.28 7.70 13.22
CA THR A 160 13.14 8.88 13.36
C THR A 160 12.43 10.18 13.05
N ASP A 161 11.22 10.11 12.50
CA ASP A 161 10.47 11.24 11.96
C ASP A 161 11.28 12.06 10.96
N ASP A 162 12.06 11.37 10.11
CA ASP A 162 13.05 12.00 9.24
C ASP A 162 13.14 11.30 7.89
N PHE A 163 13.77 11.96 6.94
CA PHE A 163 14.15 11.43 5.64
C PHE A 163 15.44 10.61 5.74
N ILE A 164 15.44 9.48 5.06
CA ILE A 164 16.57 8.56 4.99
C ILE A 164 16.83 8.13 3.54
N ASN A 165 18.02 7.60 3.29
CA ASN A 165 18.26 6.86 2.05
C ASN A 165 17.29 5.68 1.96
N SER A 166 16.63 5.50 0.82
CA SER A 166 15.62 4.44 0.66
C SER A 166 16.19 3.05 0.98
N PRO A 167 15.45 2.20 1.70
CA PRO A 167 15.93 0.88 2.07
C PRO A 167 16.45 0.07 0.86
N GLY A 168 17.67 -0.43 0.99
CA GLY A 168 18.37 -1.18 -0.06
C GLY A 168 18.85 -0.34 -1.25
N TYR A 169 18.87 0.99 -1.13
CA TYR A 169 19.56 1.87 -2.07
C TYR A 169 21.03 2.01 -1.71
N PRO A 170 21.91 2.11 -2.72
CA PRO A 170 23.30 2.46 -2.48
C PRO A 170 23.41 3.92 -2.01
N ASN A 171 24.53 4.25 -1.36
CA ASN A 171 24.80 5.61 -0.88
C ASN A 171 25.40 6.52 -1.98
N TYR A 172 24.89 6.38 -3.20
CA TYR A 172 25.16 7.25 -4.37
C TYR A 172 23.87 7.32 -5.18
N ARG A 173 23.79 8.30 -6.09
CA ARG A 173 22.61 8.47 -6.95
C ARG A 173 22.30 7.19 -7.72
N PHE A 174 21.09 6.71 -7.51
CA PHE A 174 20.62 5.47 -8.11
C PHE A 174 19.15 5.59 -8.49
N THR A 175 18.77 4.97 -9.60
CA THR A 175 17.38 4.91 -10.04
C THR A 175 16.92 3.45 -10.04
N ARG A 176 15.82 3.17 -9.36
CA ARG A 176 15.23 1.84 -9.30
C ARG A 176 13.95 1.80 -10.11
N SER A 177 13.95 0.98 -11.17
CA SER A 177 12.72 0.67 -11.92
C SER A 177 11.71 -0.06 -11.05
N VAL A 178 10.43 0.36 -11.12
CA VAL A 178 9.34 -0.22 -10.36
C VAL A 178 8.49 -1.08 -11.27
N THR A 179 8.59 -2.39 -11.12
CA THR A 179 7.80 -3.39 -11.87
C THR A 179 6.59 -3.85 -11.06
N ASP A 180 5.71 -4.66 -11.67
CA ASP A 180 4.54 -5.22 -10.98
C ASP A 180 4.93 -6.04 -9.74
N ASN A 181 6.08 -6.71 -9.75
CA ASN A 181 6.58 -7.42 -8.58
C ASN A 181 6.87 -6.51 -7.38
N CYS A 182 7.13 -5.23 -7.62
CA CYS A 182 7.32 -4.24 -6.56
C CYS A 182 5.96 -3.74 -6.03
N ILE A 183 5.05 -3.34 -6.94
CA ILE A 183 3.84 -2.61 -6.55
C ILE A 183 2.61 -3.48 -6.28
N LYS A 184 2.59 -4.75 -6.68
CA LYS A 184 1.45 -5.67 -6.48
C LYS A 184 0.97 -5.79 -5.03
N CYS A 185 1.85 -5.49 -4.06
CA CYS A 185 1.54 -5.51 -2.64
C CYS A 185 1.09 -4.14 -2.11
N HIS A 186 1.08 -3.11 -2.95
CA HIS A 186 0.80 -1.73 -2.55
C HIS A 186 -0.33 -1.07 -3.33
N VAL A 187 -0.73 -1.61 -4.47
CA VAL A 187 -1.86 -1.12 -5.27
C VAL A 187 -2.87 -2.23 -5.53
N THR A 188 -4.11 -1.87 -5.70
CA THR A 188 -5.17 -2.81 -6.09
C THR A 188 -4.96 -3.29 -7.51
N PHE A 189 -4.63 -2.37 -8.42
CA PHE A 189 -4.38 -2.67 -9.82
C PHE A 189 -3.52 -1.59 -10.47
N ALA A 190 -2.72 -2.00 -11.44
CA ALA A 190 -2.05 -1.13 -12.41
C ALA A 190 -1.84 -1.92 -13.70
N LYS A 191 -2.06 -1.29 -14.85
CA LYS A 191 -1.84 -1.92 -16.14
C LYS A 191 -0.45 -1.62 -16.65
N ASN A 192 0.37 -2.66 -16.73
CA ASN A 192 1.74 -2.61 -17.23
C ASN A 192 1.75 -2.68 -18.76
N GLY A 193 2.69 -2.00 -19.38
CA GLY A 193 2.91 -2.06 -20.84
C GLY A 193 3.44 -3.42 -21.32
N ASP A 194 4.07 -4.22 -20.44
CA ASP A 194 4.38 -5.62 -20.68
C ASP A 194 3.33 -6.51 -20.02
N PHE A 195 2.74 -7.41 -20.80
CA PHE A 195 1.73 -8.36 -20.32
C PHE A 195 2.19 -9.18 -19.11
N LYS A 196 3.50 -9.45 -18.97
CA LYS A 196 4.05 -10.18 -17.83
C LYS A 196 4.44 -9.30 -16.64
N GLY A 197 4.32 -7.97 -16.76
CA GLY A 197 4.63 -7.02 -15.70
C GLY A 197 6.10 -6.87 -15.35
N ASN A 198 7.00 -7.16 -16.30
CA ASN A 198 8.46 -7.11 -16.08
C ASN A 198 9.05 -5.72 -16.37
N THR A 199 8.33 -4.85 -17.08
CA THR A 199 8.76 -3.48 -17.34
C THR A 199 8.28 -2.54 -16.22
N ASN A 200 8.76 -1.31 -16.25
CA ASN A 200 8.28 -0.23 -15.40
C ASN A 200 7.48 0.83 -16.19
N ILE A 201 6.86 0.41 -17.30
CA ILE A 201 5.99 1.24 -18.14
C ILE A 201 4.55 0.98 -17.75
N TYR A 202 3.80 2.03 -17.44
CA TYR A 202 2.42 1.89 -16.98
C TYR A 202 1.46 2.86 -17.67
N GLU A 203 0.25 2.41 -17.89
CA GLU A 203 -0.88 3.29 -18.17
C GLU A 203 -1.27 4.01 -16.86
N ARG A 204 -0.87 5.27 -16.67
CA ARG A 204 -1.05 6.05 -15.44
C ARG A 204 -2.50 6.05 -14.94
N GLU A 205 -3.45 6.15 -15.87
CA GLU A 205 -4.89 6.19 -15.57
C GLU A 205 -5.46 4.86 -15.07
N SER A 206 -4.70 3.76 -15.20
CA SER A 206 -5.12 2.43 -14.76
C SER A 206 -4.92 2.18 -13.27
N PHE A 207 -4.17 3.05 -12.56
CA PHE A 207 -3.85 2.83 -11.15
C PHE A 207 -5.11 2.91 -10.28
N ILE A 208 -5.33 1.85 -9.51
CA ILE A 208 -6.22 1.82 -8.36
C ILE A 208 -5.32 1.74 -7.13
N TYR A 209 -5.16 2.88 -6.46
CA TYR A 209 -4.24 3.03 -5.32
C TYR A 209 -4.74 2.28 -4.08
N GLY A 210 -3.80 1.99 -3.18
CA GLY A 210 -4.06 1.24 -1.96
C GLY A 210 -4.45 -0.22 -2.21
N ILE A 211 -4.55 -1.00 -1.15
CA ILE A 211 -5.21 -2.31 -1.18
C ILE A 211 -6.67 -2.06 -0.81
N ASP A 212 -7.46 -1.81 -1.84
CA ASP A 212 -8.87 -1.45 -1.75
C ASP A 212 -9.77 -2.69 -1.87
N CYS A 213 -11.08 -2.52 -1.81
CA CYS A 213 -12.10 -3.58 -1.79
C CYS A 213 -11.83 -4.66 -2.84
N GLU A 214 -11.60 -4.24 -4.08
CA GLU A 214 -11.50 -5.12 -5.24
C GLU A 214 -10.13 -5.84 -5.36
N ARG A 215 -9.15 -5.53 -4.49
CA ARG A 215 -7.94 -6.35 -4.42
C ARG A 215 -8.20 -7.72 -3.78
N CYS A 216 -9.15 -7.75 -2.85
CA CYS A 216 -9.55 -8.96 -2.13
C CYS A 216 -10.81 -9.60 -2.70
N HIS A 217 -11.77 -8.77 -3.14
CA HIS A 217 -13.07 -9.24 -3.63
C HIS A 217 -13.13 -9.47 -5.13
N GLY A 218 -12.08 -9.06 -5.88
CA GLY A 218 -12.06 -9.07 -7.34
C GLY A 218 -12.80 -7.89 -7.96
N PRO A 219 -12.76 -7.75 -9.30
CA PRO A 219 -13.50 -6.71 -10.03
C PRO A 219 -15.01 -6.90 -9.87
N LEU A 220 -15.72 -5.84 -9.43
CA LEU A 220 -17.12 -5.95 -9.00
C LEU A 220 -18.10 -5.06 -9.76
N GLN A 221 -17.74 -4.55 -10.96
CA GLN A 221 -18.68 -3.73 -11.74
C GLN A 221 -20.00 -4.46 -12.00
N LYS A 222 -19.96 -5.75 -12.34
CA LYS A 222 -21.18 -6.57 -12.57
C LYS A 222 -22.04 -6.70 -11.31
N HIS A 223 -21.41 -6.84 -10.13
CA HIS A 223 -22.11 -6.86 -8.85
C HIS A 223 -22.85 -5.53 -8.59
N VAL A 224 -22.16 -4.40 -8.82
CA VAL A 224 -22.77 -3.07 -8.67
C VAL A 224 -23.93 -2.92 -9.63
N ASP A 225 -23.75 -3.26 -10.90
CA ASP A 225 -24.80 -3.14 -11.93
C ASP A 225 -26.01 -4.05 -11.64
N PHE A 226 -25.78 -5.24 -11.12
CA PHE A 226 -26.84 -6.13 -10.67
C PHE A 226 -27.64 -5.52 -9.51
N ARG A 227 -26.96 -5.00 -8.49
CA ARG A 227 -27.59 -4.43 -7.28
C ARG A 227 -28.28 -3.10 -7.53
N THR A 228 -27.84 -2.35 -8.53
CA THR A 228 -28.47 -1.07 -8.92
C THR A 228 -29.56 -1.23 -9.98
N GLY A 229 -29.82 -2.47 -10.45
CA GLY A 229 -30.83 -2.77 -11.44
C GLY A 229 -30.44 -2.49 -12.89
N ASN A 230 -29.15 -2.20 -13.15
CA ASN A 230 -28.64 -1.94 -14.50
C ASN A 230 -28.50 -3.22 -15.35
N LEU A 231 -28.42 -4.39 -14.70
CA LEU A 231 -28.34 -5.71 -15.35
C LEU A 231 -29.57 -6.56 -15.04
N GLN A 232 -30.71 -6.24 -15.68
CA GLN A 232 -31.97 -6.94 -15.46
C GLN A 232 -31.98 -8.40 -15.98
N GLN A 233 -31.01 -8.79 -16.81
CA GLN A 233 -30.94 -10.14 -17.39
C GLN A 233 -30.16 -11.14 -16.50
N MET A 234 -29.45 -10.69 -15.50
CA MET A 234 -28.72 -11.57 -14.58
C MET A 234 -29.66 -12.15 -13.54
N LYS A 235 -29.66 -13.49 -13.41
CA LYS A 235 -30.50 -14.20 -12.43
C LYS A 235 -29.87 -14.25 -11.05
N GLU A 236 -28.55 -14.16 -10.95
CA GLU A 236 -27.81 -14.31 -9.71
C GLU A 236 -26.66 -13.29 -9.64
N ASP A 237 -26.31 -12.93 -8.40
CA ASP A 237 -25.17 -12.06 -8.11
C ASP A 237 -23.85 -12.82 -8.29
N VAL A 238 -22.91 -12.21 -8.97
CA VAL A 238 -21.59 -12.84 -9.28
C VAL A 238 -20.56 -12.68 -8.18
N VAL A 239 -20.88 -12.02 -7.05
CA VAL A 239 -19.94 -11.80 -5.98
C VAL A 239 -19.53 -13.12 -5.30
N ILE A 240 -18.23 -13.34 -5.17
CA ILE A 240 -17.69 -14.48 -4.44
C ILE A 240 -17.84 -14.23 -2.94
N LYS A 241 -18.57 -15.10 -2.27
CA LYS A 241 -18.70 -15.08 -0.79
C LYS A 241 -17.44 -15.70 -0.17
N ILE A 242 -16.49 -14.85 0.25
CA ILE A 242 -15.20 -15.28 0.78
C ILE A 242 -15.36 -16.25 1.95
N ASP A 243 -16.36 -16.06 2.82
CA ASP A 243 -16.61 -16.92 3.97
C ASP A 243 -16.98 -18.36 3.60
N THR A 244 -17.47 -18.59 2.39
CA THR A 244 -17.84 -19.93 1.91
C THR A 244 -16.68 -20.67 1.23
N LEU A 245 -15.58 -19.98 0.94
CA LEU A 245 -14.42 -20.58 0.31
C LEU A 245 -13.73 -21.59 1.21
N ALA A 246 -13.11 -22.59 0.61
CA ALA A 246 -12.19 -23.50 1.31
C ALA A 246 -11.05 -22.71 1.97
N ARG A 247 -10.54 -23.22 3.09
CA ARG A 247 -9.49 -22.55 3.89
C ARG A 247 -8.33 -22.01 3.06
N GLN A 248 -7.77 -22.83 2.16
CA GLN A 248 -6.62 -22.40 1.35
C GLN A 248 -6.98 -21.26 0.42
N LEU A 249 -8.15 -21.28 -0.20
CA LEU A 249 -8.59 -20.22 -1.10
C LEU A 249 -8.82 -18.87 -0.35
N LYS A 250 -9.29 -18.95 0.91
CA LYS A 250 -9.33 -17.76 1.80
C LYS A 250 -7.93 -17.23 2.10
N MET A 251 -6.99 -18.14 2.37
CA MET A 251 -5.60 -17.78 2.63
C MET A 251 -4.96 -17.14 1.40
N ASP A 252 -5.22 -17.65 0.21
CA ASP A 252 -4.61 -17.23 -1.06
C ASP A 252 -4.85 -15.74 -1.36
N ILE A 253 -5.98 -15.19 -0.91
CA ILE A 253 -6.27 -13.75 -1.01
C ILE A 253 -5.21 -12.92 -0.27
N CYS A 254 -4.75 -13.36 0.89
CA CYS A 254 -3.73 -12.65 1.68
C CYS A 254 -2.30 -13.00 1.21
N VAL A 255 -2.11 -14.25 0.84
CA VAL A 255 -0.82 -14.88 0.52
C VAL A 255 -0.17 -14.28 -0.73
N GLN A 256 -0.97 -13.73 -1.67
CA GLN A 256 -0.41 -13.01 -2.83
C GLN A 256 0.57 -11.88 -2.43
N CYS A 257 0.45 -11.31 -1.22
CA CYS A 257 1.34 -10.27 -0.69
C CYS A 257 2.11 -10.71 0.55
N HIS A 258 1.55 -11.61 1.38
CA HIS A 258 2.10 -11.99 2.69
C HIS A 258 2.82 -13.36 2.72
N SER A 259 3.31 -13.83 1.55
CA SER A 259 4.05 -15.11 1.44
C SER A 259 5.55 -14.94 1.14
N GLY A 260 6.09 -13.76 1.27
CA GLY A 260 7.47 -13.41 0.95
C GLY A 260 7.59 -12.48 -0.25
N LEU A 261 8.71 -11.75 -0.31
CA LEU A 261 8.94 -10.71 -1.30
C LEU A 261 9.18 -11.26 -2.72
N ARG A 262 9.47 -12.55 -2.85
CA ARG A 262 9.83 -13.18 -4.12
C ARG A 262 8.82 -14.26 -4.47
N ALA A 263 7.90 -13.93 -5.37
CA ALA A 263 7.03 -14.91 -6.01
C ALA A 263 7.54 -15.22 -7.43
N ILE A 264 7.56 -16.50 -7.79
CA ILE A 264 7.82 -16.94 -9.16
C ILE A 264 6.49 -16.87 -9.91
N GLN A 265 6.37 -15.94 -10.85
CA GLN A 265 5.18 -15.84 -11.68
C GLN A 265 5.11 -17.02 -12.65
N ILE A 266 3.97 -17.71 -12.69
CA ILE A 266 3.71 -18.87 -13.54
C ILE A 266 2.78 -18.50 -14.67
N LYS A 267 1.66 -17.86 -14.33
CA LYS A 267 0.60 -17.50 -15.26
C LYS A 267 0.48 -15.98 -15.33
N ASP A 268 0.49 -15.47 -16.56
CA ASP A 268 0.19 -14.09 -16.89
C ASP A 268 0.98 -13.05 -16.07
N ASN A 269 0.29 -12.13 -15.45
CA ASN A 269 0.77 -10.96 -14.75
C ASN A 269 0.56 -11.08 -13.23
N PRO A 270 1.38 -10.46 -12.36
CA PRO A 270 1.16 -10.45 -10.91
C PRO A 270 -0.21 -9.92 -10.45
N PHE A 271 -0.91 -9.15 -11.27
CA PHE A 271 -2.26 -8.66 -11.00
C PHE A 271 -3.38 -9.54 -11.58
N SER A 272 -3.05 -10.67 -12.22
CA SER A 272 -4.05 -11.54 -12.87
C SER A 272 -4.78 -12.49 -11.92
N PHE A 273 -4.35 -12.59 -10.64
CA PHE A 273 -5.00 -13.47 -9.67
C PHE A 273 -6.48 -13.16 -9.50
N VAL A 274 -7.31 -14.20 -9.59
CA VAL A 274 -8.75 -14.12 -9.41
C VAL A 274 -9.13 -14.70 -8.05
N THR A 275 -9.88 -13.93 -7.26
CA THR A 275 -10.38 -14.36 -5.95
C THR A 275 -11.18 -15.66 -6.07
N GLY A 276 -10.88 -16.62 -5.21
CA GLY A 276 -11.53 -17.93 -5.22
C GLY A 276 -10.81 -18.98 -6.06
N GLU A 277 -9.80 -18.61 -6.83
CA GLU A 277 -8.90 -19.54 -7.51
C GLU A 277 -7.66 -19.86 -6.64
N LYS A 278 -6.89 -20.85 -7.06
CA LYS A 278 -5.66 -21.24 -6.35
C LYS A 278 -4.53 -20.31 -6.75
N LEU A 279 -3.90 -19.64 -5.79
CA LEU A 279 -2.75 -18.77 -6.04
C LEU A 279 -1.57 -19.53 -6.65
N ASP A 280 -1.38 -20.81 -6.31
CA ASP A 280 -0.31 -21.64 -6.84
C ASP A 280 -0.40 -21.87 -8.37
N ASP A 281 -1.56 -21.63 -8.98
CA ASP A 281 -1.72 -21.67 -10.44
C ASP A 281 -1.20 -20.38 -11.11
N TYR A 282 -1.06 -19.29 -10.35
CA TYR A 282 -0.61 -17.96 -10.80
C TYR A 282 0.85 -17.69 -10.45
N ALA A 283 1.23 -17.96 -9.21
CA ALA A 283 2.57 -17.68 -8.73
C ALA A 283 2.99 -18.66 -7.64
N LYS A 284 4.27 -19.03 -7.62
CA LYS A 284 4.87 -19.82 -6.52
C LYS A 284 5.77 -18.97 -5.67
N ASN A 285 5.76 -19.26 -4.37
CA ASN A 285 6.66 -18.62 -3.45
C ASN A 285 8.10 -19.07 -3.72
N TYR A 286 9.03 -18.14 -3.90
CA TYR A 286 10.44 -18.42 -4.06
C TYR A 286 11.04 -19.15 -2.83
N ASN A 287 10.47 -18.91 -1.65
CA ASN A 287 10.90 -19.53 -0.39
C ASN A 287 10.24 -20.87 -0.12
N PHE A 288 9.54 -21.46 -1.10
CA PHE A 288 8.91 -22.77 -0.96
C PHE A 288 9.94 -23.81 -0.56
N GLY A 289 9.66 -24.54 0.55
CA GLY A 289 10.55 -25.59 1.06
C GLY A 289 11.72 -25.11 1.92
N ARG A 290 11.90 -23.79 2.14
CA ARG A 290 12.89 -23.31 3.13
C ARG A 290 12.43 -23.60 4.55
N PRO A 291 13.34 -23.96 5.47
CA PRO A 291 13.01 -24.05 6.88
C PRO A 291 12.44 -22.73 7.42
N GLU A 292 11.51 -22.82 8.34
CA GLU A 292 10.88 -21.64 8.99
C GLU A 292 11.89 -20.66 9.60
N THR A 293 13.03 -21.16 10.06
CA THR A 293 14.12 -20.34 10.63
C THR A 293 14.83 -19.46 9.61
N GLN A 294 14.61 -19.72 8.30
CA GLN A 294 15.16 -18.91 7.21
C GLN A 294 14.13 -17.97 6.59
N LEU A 295 12.88 -17.98 7.08
CA LEU A 295 11.85 -17.08 6.61
C LEU A 295 11.99 -15.74 7.33
N ASP A 296 12.04 -14.64 6.56
CA ASP A 296 12.05 -13.32 7.15
C ASP A 296 10.69 -12.99 7.79
N VAL A 297 10.71 -12.30 8.90
CA VAL A 297 9.51 -11.79 9.59
C VAL A 297 8.80 -10.71 8.78
N HIS A 298 9.51 -10.05 7.86
CA HIS A 298 8.91 -9.08 6.95
C HIS A 298 8.35 -9.76 5.69
N GLY A 299 7.05 -9.54 5.44
CA GLY A 299 6.38 -9.99 4.22
C GLY A 299 6.12 -11.50 4.13
N ASN A 300 6.51 -12.33 5.13
CA ASN A 300 6.36 -13.79 5.06
C ASN A 300 5.52 -14.38 6.22
N GLN A 301 4.50 -13.63 6.60
CA GLN A 301 3.60 -14.01 7.70
C GLN A 301 2.95 -15.38 7.46
N TYR A 302 2.59 -15.69 6.22
CA TYR A 302 1.99 -16.98 5.86
C TYR A 302 2.93 -18.16 6.11
N GLY A 303 4.17 -18.10 5.64
CA GLY A 303 5.14 -19.18 5.84
C GLY A 303 5.40 -19.44 7.32
N LEU A 304 5.55 -18.38 8.10
CA LEU A 304 5.77 -18.45 9.56
C LEU A 304 4.53 -19.03 10.27
N LEU A 305 3.32 -18.56 9.95
CA LEU A 305 2.08 -19.07 10.53
C LEU A 305 1.88 -20.55 10.18
N LYS A 306 2.12 -20.92 8.92
CA LYS A 306 1.99 -22.32 8.45
C LYS A 306 2.90 -23.28 9.21
N SER A 307 4.02 -22.78 9.72
CA SER A 307 4.99 -23.57 10.51
C SER A 307 4.59 -23.68 11.99
N SER A 308 3.61 -22.89 12.45
CA SER A 308 3.14 -22.91 13.84
C SER A 308 2.28 -24.14 14.13
N GLU A 309 2.45 -24.74 15.31
CA GLU A 309 1.70 -25.93 15.70
C GLU A 309 0.18 -25.69 15.79
N CYS A 310 -0.26 -24.52 16.25
CA CYS A 310 -1.67 -24.16 16.30
C CYS A 310 -2.30 -24.15 14.90
N PHE A 311 -1.57 -23.68 13.88
CA PHE A 311 -2.05 -23.69 12.49
C PHE A 311 -2.09 -25.12 11.92
N LYS A 312 -1.07 -25.95 12.18
CA LYS A 312 -1.00 -27.34 11.71
C LYS A 312 -2.11 -28.20 12.30
N ASN A 313 -2.45 -27.96 13.57
CA ASN A 313 -3.49 -28.71 14.29
C ASN A 313 -4.91 -28.14 14.13
N SER A 314 -5.08 -27.04 13.40
CA SER A 314 -6.40 -26.46 13.10
C SER A 314 -6.74 -26.66 11.62
N SER A 315 -7.92 -27.19 11.33
CA SER A 315 -8.45 -27.30 9.96
C SER A 315 -9.09 -26.00 9.45
N THR A 316 -9.45 -25.10 10.36
CA THR A 316 -10.23 -23.89 10.04
C THR A 316 -9.47 -22.58 10.19
N MET A 317 -8.36 -22.55 10.95
CA MET A 317 -7.59 -21.34 11.18
C MET A 317 -7.12 -20.70 9.86
N SER A 318 -7.39 -19.41 9.70
CA SER A 318 -6.97 -18.59 8.59
C SER A 318 -6.45 -17.23 9.11
N CYS A 319 -6.03 -16.33 8.24
CA CYS A 319 -5.64 -14.97 8.63
C CYS A 319 -6.79 -14.24 9.35
N THR A 320 -8.01 -14.42 8.86
CA THR A 320 -9.21 -13.78 9.41
C THR A 320 -9.69 -14.37 10.74
N THR A 321 -9.10 -15.46 11.21
CA THR A 321 -9.30 -15.94 12.59
C THR A 321 -8.82 -14.91 13.61
N CYS A 322 -7.73 -14.19 13.30
CA CYS A 322 -7.12 -13.20 14.19
C CYS A 322 -7.24 -11.78 13.67
N HIS A 323 -7.39 -11.57 12.36
CA HIS A 323 -7.41 -10.26 11.73
C HIS A 323 -8.76 -9.96 11.07
N ASP A 324 -9.26 -8.75 11.27
CA ASP A 324 -10.31 -8.16 10.43
C ASP A 324 -9.66 -7.23 9.39
N PRO A 325 -9.66 -7.59 8.10
CA PRO A 325 -9.01 -6.79 7.07
C PRO A 325 -9.69 -5.43 6.80
N HIS A 326 -10.89 -5.23 7.32
CA HIS A 326 -11.65 -3.99 7.18
C HIS A 326 -11.42 -3.00 8.33
N GLN A 327 -10.61 -3.36 9.33
CA GLN A 327 -10.36 -2.53 10.51
C GLN A 327 -8.88 -2.29 10.74
N ASN A 328 -8.56 -1.12 11.26
CA ASN A 328 -7.21 -0.83 11.75
C ASN A 328 -7.06 -1.35 13.18
N GLN A 329 -6.49 -2.54 13.30
CA GLN A 329 -6.28 -3.24 14.57
C GLN A 329 -4.87 -3.03 15.14
N ARG A 330 -4.17 -2.00 14.68
CA ARG A 330 -2.81 -1.72 15.16
C ARG A 330 -2.85 -1.27 16.62
N GLY A 331 -2.04 -1.94 17.45
CA GLY A 331 -1.96 -1.66 18.89
C GLY A 331 -3.03 -2.35 19.73
N GLU A 332 -4.01 -3.02 19.12
CA GLU A 332 -5.11 -3.71 19.80
C GLU A 332 -4.63 -5.03 20.45
N THR A 333 -3.71 -4.92 21.41
CA THR A 333 -3.11 -6.08 22.07
C THR A 333 -4.14 -7.00 22.71
N ASP A 334 -5.12 -6.42 23.38
CA ASP A 334 -6.17 -7.17 24.08
C ASP A 334 -7.07 -7.92 23.11
N TYR A 335 -7.38 -7.31 21.97
CA TYR A 335 -8.12 -7.98 20.90
C TYR A 335 -7.38 -9.24 20.42
N PHE A 336 -6.10 -9.15 20.13
CA PHE A 336 -5.30 -10.30 19.66
C PHE A 336 -5.11 -11.36 20.75
N ASN A 337 -4.95 -10.96 22.01
CA ASN A 337 -4.88 -11.89 23.13
C ASN A 337 -6.19 -12.66 23.31
N ALA A 338 -7.34 -11.99 23.15
CA ALA A 338 -8.65 -12.64 23.19
C ALA A 338 -8.78 -13.74 22.12
N LYS A 339 -8.18 -13.53 20.91
CA LYS A 339 -8.16 -14.55 19.87
C LYS A 339 -7.38 -15.82 20.25
N CYS A 340 -6.37 -15.70 21.08
CA CYS A 340 -5.68 -16.88 21.62
C CYS A 340 -6.59 -17.64 22.59
N VAL A 341 -7.33 -16.93 23.42
CA VAL A 341 -8.19 -17.53 24.47
C VAL A 341 -9.43 -18.23 23.89
N GLU A 342 -9.86 -17.86 22.68
CA GLU A 342 -10.94 -18.59 21.97
C GLU A 342 -10.62 -20.09 21.80
N CYS A 343 -9.33 -20.47 21.71
CA CYS A 343 -8.88 -21.85 21.56
C CYS A 343 -8.08 -22.37 22.76
N HIS A 344 -7.39 -21.49 23.48
CA HIS A 344 -6.57 -21.83 24.62
C HIS A 344 -7.24 -21.39 25.91
N ALA A 345 -7.82 -22.34 26.67
CA ALA A 345 -8.20 -22.07 28.05
C ALA A 345 -6.99 -21.55 28.80
N LEU A 346 -7.14 -20.44 29.58
CA LEU A 346 -6.05 -19.85 30.36
C LEU A 346 -5.62 -20.87 31.46
N PRO A 347 -4.57 -21.64 31.28
CA PRO A 347 -4.13 -22.56 32.30
C PRO A 347 -3.17 -21.78 33.21
N LYS A 348 -3.66 -21.33 34.38
CA LYS A 348 -2.80 -20.79 35.43
C LYS A 348 -1.63 -21.72 35.77
N ASP A 349 -1.78 -23.01 35.47
CA ASP A 349 -0.80 -24.04 35.79
C ASP A 349 0.30 -24.25 34.75
N LEU A 350 0.11 -23.82 33.48
CA LEU A 350 1.13 -23.96 32.42
C LEU A 350 2.14 -22.80 32.40
N HIS A 351 1.84 -21.69 33.06
CA HIS A 351 2.71 -20.53 33.12
C HIS A 351 3.45 -20.41 34.45
N LYS A 352 4.01 -21.51 34.93
CA LYS A 352 4.77 -21.60 36.20
C LYS A 352 6.20 -21.06 36.08
N SER A 353 6.43 -19.96 35.38
CA SER A 353 7.73 -19.30 35.41
C SER A 353 7.80 -18.31 36.59
N PRO A 354 8.87 -18.35 37.41
CA PRO A 354 9.02 -17.40 38.53
C PRO A 354 9.08 -15.92 38.10
N ASN A 355 9.30 -15.67 36.81
CA ASN A 355 9.35 -14.33 36.24
C ASN A 355 8.01 -13.83 35.64
N LEU A 356 6.94 -14.63 35.75
CA LEU A 356 5.61 -14.26 35.25
C LEU A 356 4.77 -13.71 36.40
N ASN A 357 4.64 -12.40 36.46
CA ASN A 357 3.66 -11.73 37.30
C ASN A 357 2.28 -11.72 36.61
N SER A 358 1.24 -11.56 37.40
CA SER A 358 -0.16 -11.61 36.94
C SER A 358 -0.49 -10.60 35.82
N SER A 359 0.23 -9.47 35.74
CA SER A 359 0.09 -8.48 34.70
C SER A 359 0.61 -8.92 33.32
N ASN A 360 1.56 -9.87 33.28
CA ASN A 360 2.14 -10.39 32.03
C ASN A 360 1.38 -11.60 31.46
N LEU A 361 0.53 -12.24 32.26
CA LEU A 361 -0.23 -13.42 31.83
C LEU A 361 -1.29 -13.13 30.77
N ASN A 362 -1.70 -11.88 30.64
CA ASN A 362 -2.68 -11.46 29.64
C ASN A 362 -2.05 -10.96 28.33
N ASN A 363 -0.72 -11.00 28.20
CA ASN A 363 -0.02 -10.54 26.99
C ASN A 363 0.59 -11.72 26.21
N CYS A 364 -0.25 -12.57 25.66
CA CYS A 364 0.14 -13.79 24.95
C CYS A 364 1.07 -13.50 23.78
N ILE A 365 0.74 -12.47 22.99
CA ILE A 365 1.49 -12.18 21.75
C ILE A 365 2.91 -11.68 22.01
N SER A 366 3.19 -11.06 23.16
CA SER A 366 4.54 -10.59 23.45
C SER A 366 5.53 -11.72 23.69
N CYS A 367 5.07 -12.84 24.24
CA CYS A 367 5.89 -14.01 24.51
C CYS A 367 5.83 -15.05 23.39
N HIS A 368 4.66 -15.28 22.80
CA HIS A 368 4.46 -16.33 21.81
C HIS A 368 4.65 -15.88 20.36
N MET A 369 4.72 -14.58 20.13
CA MET A 369 4.97 -13.92 18.85
C MET A 369 5.95 -12.75 19.02
N PRO A 370 7.18 -12.97 19.52
CA PRO A 370 8.12 -11.89 19.83
C PRO A 370 8.49 -11.07 18.59
N LEU A 371 9.08 -9.91 18.81
CA LEU A 371 9.68 -9.09 17.77
C LEU A 371 11.05 -9.65 17.38
N PHE A 372 11.28 -9.82 16.07
CA PHE A 372 12.57 -10.19 15.52
C PHE A 372 13.05 -9.17 14.49
N PRO A 373 14.37 -9.01 14.35
CA PRO A 373 14.97 -8.17 13.32
C PRO A 373 14.70 -8.76 11.93
N SER A 374 14.18 -7.92 11.02
CA SER A 374 14.03 -8.29 9.61
C SER A 374 15.39 -8.41 8.94
N GLN A 375 15.54 -9.40 8.07
CA GLN A 375 16.75 -9.58 7.25
C GLN A 375 16.70 -8.71 5.99
N THR A 376 15.49 -8.35 5.52
CA THR A 376 15.26 -7.62 4.27
C THR A 376 14.87 -6.17 4.49
N MET A 377 14.21 -5.84 5.60
CA MET A 377 13.85 -4.47 5.94
C MET A 377 14.90 -3.85 6.85
N LYS A 378 15.89 -3.24 6.23
CA LYS A 378 17.01 -2.57 6.90
C LYS A 378 17.05 -1.12 6.46
N VAL A 379 17.44 -0.25 7.37
CA VAL A 379 17.52 1.20 7.18
C VAL A 379 18.88 1.71 7.64
N GLN A 380 19.41 2.72 6.96
CA GLN A 380 20.55 3.50 7.41
C GLN A 380 20.01 4.74 8.13
N LEU A 381 20.37 4.90 9.41
CA LEU A 381 19.88 6.00 10.24
C LEU A 381 20.95 7.10 10.33
N GLY A 382 20.56 8.33 9.96
CA GLY A 382 21.44 9.49 10.01
C GLY A 382 22.68 9.33 9.10
N LYS A 383 23.84 9.76 9.59
CA LYS A 383 25.12 9.66 8.88
C LYS A 383 25.81 8.30 9.03
N ASP A 384 25.22 7.38 9.78
CA ASP A 384 25.74 6.03 9.95
C ASP A 384 25.64 5.23 8.65
N THR A 385 26.74 4.63 8.24
CA THR A 385 26.77 3.69 7.13
C THR A 385 26.27 2.30 7.52
N GLN A 386 26.05 2.06 8.82
CA GLN A 386 25.60 0.76 9.34
C GLN A 386 24.10 0.61 9.19
N GLU A 387 23.69 -0.48 8.56
CA GLU A 387 22.28 -0.85 8.42
C GLU A 387 21.71 -1.34 9.77
N THR A 388 20.58 -0.77 10.16
CA THR A 388 19.78 -1.20 11.31
C THR A 388 18.55 -1.98 10.84
N SER A 389 18.35 -3.18 11.37
CA SER A 389 17.17 -4.01 11.05
C SER A 389 15.92 -3.48 11.74
N VAL A 390 14.82 -3.42 11.01
CA VAL A 390 13.51 -3.09 11.58
C VAL A 390 12.92 -4.33 12.27
N ASN A 391 12.56 -4.17 13.55
CA ASN A 391 11.93 -5.26 14.31
C ASN A 391 10.47 -5.43 13.93
N ILE A 392 10.09 -6.67 13.62
CA ILE A 392 8.74 -7.07 13.19
C ILE A 392 8.29 -8.28 14.00
N ARG A 393 7.01 -8.31 14.35
CA ARG A 393 6.42 -9.41 15.10
C ARG A 393 6.33 -10.67 14.23
N THR A 394 6.90 -11.79 14.74
CA THR A 394 6.84 -13.07 14.05
C THR A 394 5.42 -13.63 14.05
N HIS A 395 5.08 -14.36 12.98
CA HIS A 395 3.88 -15.21 12.93
C HIS A 395 4.20 -16.71 13.13
N LEU A 396 5.46 -17.04 13.46
CA LEU A 396 5.81 -18.36 13.96
C LEU A 396 5.43 -18.41 15.44
N ILE A 397 4.19 -18.84 15.71
CA ILE A 397 3.62 -18.88 17.06
C ILE A 397 4.22 -20.06 17.81
N GLY A 398 4.85 -19.81 18.96
CA GLY A 398 5.53 -20.86 19.71
C GLY A 398 5.94 -20.43 21.11
N ILE A 399 6.73 -21.27 21.78
CA ILE A 399 7.33 -20.99 23.09
C ILE A 399 8.75 -20.51 22.83
N TYR A 400 9.08 -19.33 23.28
CA TYR A 400 10.41 -18.73 23.16
C TYR A 400 11.07 -18.59 24.52
N VAL A 401 12.32 -19.03 24.61
CA VAL A 401 13.19 -18.85 25.78
C VAL A 401 14.44 -18.16 25.27
N ASP A 402 14.77 -17.00 25.84
CA ASP A 402 15.90 -16.15 25.42
C ASP A 402 15.92 -15.88 23.90
N GLY A 403 14.73 -15.62 23.32
CA GLY A 403 14.55 -15.36 21.88
C GLY A 403 14.64 -16.64 21.00
N MET A 404 14.89 -17.81 21.55
CA MET A 404 14.98 -19.05 20.79
C MET A 404 13.67 -19.85 20.88
N LEU A 405 13.17 -20.27 19.71
CA LEU A 405 12.00 -21.14 19.61
C LEU A 405 12.30 -22.50 20.24
N GLN A 406 11.51 -22.90 21.22
CA GLN A 406 11.60 -24.22 21.83
C GLN A 406 10.82 -25.22 21.00
N LYS A 407 11.50 -26.26 20.48
CA LYS A 407 10.81 -27.40 19.89
C LYS A 407 10.21 -28.25 21.01
N ARG A 408 8.91 -28.54 20.97
CA ARG A 408 8.30 -29.52 21.87
C ARG A 408 9.08 -30.86 21.70
N LYS A 409 9.66 -31.35 22.76
CA LYS A 409 10.08 -32.78 22.80
C LYS A 409 8.81 -33.60 22.79
N ASN A 410 8.59 -34.36 21.71
CA ASN A 410 7.53 -35.34 21.63
C ASN A 410 7.73 -36.44 22.70
#